data_d81a97c8768adcee38b8a3b0033483b8
#
_entry.id   d81a97c8768adcee38b8a3b0033483b8
#
_cell.length_a   1.000
_cell.length_b   1.000
_cell.length_c   1.000
_cell.angle_alpha   90.00
_cell.angle_beta   90.00
_cell.angle_gamma   90.00
#
_symmetry.space_group_name_H-M   'P 1'
#
loop_
_entity.id
_entity.type
_entity.pdbx_description
1 polymer ?
#
loop_
_entity_poly.entity_id
_entity_poly.type
_entity_poly.pdbx_seq_one_letter_code
_entity_poly.pdbx_strand_id
1 'polypeptide(L)'
;MGISFDNLEPPRWGGDVPERAERAPCVLGPNLVIDTPVVLSPMAAVTNPPYRMICREMGAGLVVTEMIHARKLIEGDERTWKMLDIRPSEHPVSVQLFGNIP
;
A
#
# COMPACT_ATOMS: atom_id res chain seq x y z
N MET A 1 13.11 16.90 -27.02
CA MET A 1 11.78 16.62 -27.59
C MET A 1 10.90 16.04 -26.52
N GLY A 2 9.81 16.70 -26.18
CA GLY A 2 8.79 16.15 -25.27
C GLY A 2 7.96 15.10 -25.99
N ILE A 3 7.65 14.01 -25.28
CA ILE A 3 6.67 13.03 -25.74
C ILE A 3 5.29 13.63 -25.47
N SER A 4 4.52 13.88 -26.54
CA SER A 4 3.12 14.27 -26.40
C SER A 4 2.27 13.03 -26.13
N PHE A 5 1.54 13.03 -25.01
CA PHE A 5 0.57 11.97 -24.67
C PHE A 5 -0.82 12.21 -25.28
N ASP A 6 -1.00 13.35 -25.96
CA ASP A 6 -2.32 13.76 -26.49
C ASP A 6 -2.82 12.87 -27.62
N ASN A 7 -1.93 12.13 -28.27
CA ASN A 7 -2.24 11.24 -29.40
C ASN A 7 -2.19 9.75 -29.02
N LEU A 8 -2.10 9.42 -27.75
CA LEU A 8 -2.21 8.02 -27.33
C LEU A 8 -3.66 7.58 -27.48
N GLU A 9 -3.88 6.62 -28.37
CA GLU A 9 -5.16 5.92 -28.40
C GLU A 9 -5.37 5.26 -27.03
N PRO A 10 -6.57 5.39 -26.43
CA PRO A 10 -6.86 4.67 -25.21
C PRO A 10 -6.65 3.16 -25.45
N PRO A 11 -6.10 2.43 -24.49
CA PRO A 11 -5.90 1.01 -24.65
C PRO A 11 -7.22 0.33 -25.04
N ARG A 12 -7.21 -0.46 -26.09
CA ARG A 12 -8.36 -1.24 -26.54
C ARG A 12 -8.60 -2.41 -25.59
N TRP A 13 -9.08 -2.11 -24.42
CA TRP A 13 -9.61 -3.09 -23.50
C TRP A 13 -11.04 -3.37 -23.94
N GLY A 14 -11.30 -4.49 -24.57
CA GLY A 14 -12.55 -4.82 -25.21
C GLY A 14 -13.81 -4.42 -24.45
N GLY A 15 -14.33 -3.22 -24.72
CA GLY A 15 -15.56 -2.69 -24.16
C GLY A 15 -15.44 -1.29 -23.58
N ASP A 16 -16.57 -0.66 -23.32
CA ASP A 16 -16.65 0.62 -22.61
C ASP A 16 -16.04 0.46 -21.22
N VAL A 17 -15.15 1.38 -20.84
CA VAL A 17 -14.70 1.47 -19.45
C VAL A 17 -15.96 1.72 -18.62
N PRO A 18 -16.39 0.78 -17.77
CA PRO A 18 -17.57 1.02 -16.96
C PRO A 18 -17.31 2.28 -16.12
N GLU A 19 -18.30 3.19 -16.12
CA GLU A 19 -18.33 4.27 -15.15
C GLU A 19 -17.91 3.69 -13.79
N ARG A 20 -17.02 4.40 -13.07
CA ARG A 20 -16.52 3.93 -11.77
C ARG A 20 -17.69 3.42 -10.93
N ALA A 21 -17.91 2.12 -10.96
CA ALA A 21 -18.81 1.52 -10.01
C ALA A 21 -18.33 1.91 -8.62
N GLU A 22 -19.19 2.52 -7.82
CA GLU A 22 -18.90 2.74 -6.42
C GLU A 22 -18.49 1.40 -5.82
N ARG A 23 -17.22 1.29 -5.49
CA ARG A 23 -16.69 0.04 -4.93
C ARG A 23 -17.11 -0.03 -3.47
N ALA A 24 -17.83 -1.06 -3.14
CA ALA A 24 -18.23 -1.30 -1.75
C ALA A 24 -16.99 -1.44 -0.87
N PRO A 25 -17.04 -0.92 0.37
CA PRO A 25 -15.99 -1.15 1.36
C PRO A 25 -15.71 -2.65 1.53
N CYS A 26 -14.46 -3.01 1.72
CA CYS A 26 -14.05 -4.39 1.93
C CYS A 26 -13.86 -4.64 3.44
N VAL A 27 -14.59 -5.60 3.98
CA VAL A 27 -14.49 -6.01 5.39
C VAL A 27 -13.42 -7.09 5.51
N LEU A 28 -12.31 -6.78 6.18
CA LEU A 28 -11.21 -7.72 6.42
C LEU A 28 -11.29 -8.40 7.78
N GLY A 29 -12.12 -7.89 8.67
CA GLY A 29 -12.29 -8.44 10.00
C GLY A 29 -13.30 -7.64 10.83
N PRO A 30 -13.56 -8.02 12.07
CA PRO A 30 -14.59 -7.38 12.89
C PRO A 30 -14.32 -5.89 13.16
N ASN A 31 -13.06 -5.49 13.15
CA ASN A 31 -12.63 -4.12 13.44
C ASN A 31 -11.84 -3.49 12.28
N LEU A 32 -11.82 -4.12 11.11
CA LEU A 32 -11.05 -3.63 9.96
C LEU A 32 -11.89 -3.63 8.70
N VAL A 33 -12.22 -2.44 8.26
CA VAL A 33 -12.91 -2.17 6.99
C VAL A 33 -12.03 -1.24 6.17
N ILE A 34 -11.75 -1.61 4.93
CA ILE A 34 -11.04 -0.73 4.00
C ILE A 34 -12.02 -0.10 3.02
N ASP A 35 -11.85 1.21 2.77
CA ASP A 35 -12.77 2.02 1.96
C ASP A 35 -12.82 1.59 0.51
N THR A 36 -11.69 1.12 0.00
CA THR A 36 -11.55 0.66 -1.39
C THR A 36 -10.78 -0.65 -1.44
N PRO A 37 -11.11 -1.56 -2.36
CA PRO A 37 -10.41 -2.84 -2.48
C PRO A 37 -9.05 -2.72 -3.19
N VAL A 38 -8.41 -1.58 -3.07
CA VAL A 38 -7.08 -1.33 -3.65
C VAL A 38 -6.05 -1.32 -2.53
N VAL A 39 -5.11 -2.25 -2.59
CA VAL A 39 -4.05 -2.41 -1.60
C VAL A 39 -2.71 -2.07 -2.22
N LEU A 40 -1.94 -1.21 -1.54
CA LEU A 40 -0.58 -0.92 -1.94
C LEU A 40 0.29 -2.16 -1.73
N SER A 41 0.93 -2.62 -2.81
CA SER A 41 1.89 -3.71 -2.71
C SER A 41 3.15 -3.28 -1.93
N PRO A 42 3.66 -4.11 -1.01
CA PRO A 42 4.90 -3.81 -0.31
C PRO A 42 6.11 -3.89 -1.26
N MET A 43 6.98 -2.90 -1.18
CA MET A 43 8.18 -2.82 -2.01
C MET A 43 9.35 -2.34 -1.16
N ALA A 44 10.40 -3.16 -1.05
CA ALA A 44 11.60 -2.82 -0.30
C ALA A 44 12.23 -1.52 -0.81
N ALA A 45 12.63 -0.66 0.11
CA ALA A 45 13.19 0.67 -0.13
C ALA A 45 12.23 1.66 -0.84
N VAL A 46 11.01 1.29 -1.12
CA VAL A 46 10.01 2.12 -1.80
C VAL A 46 8.85 2.47 -0.88
N THR A 47 8.24 1.48 -0.21
CA THR A 47 7.06 1.69 0.64
C THR A 47 7.42 2.23 2.03
N ASN A 48 8.15 3.34 2.06
CA ASN A 48 8.44 4.12 3.26
C ASN A 48 7.24 4.99 3.67
N PRO A 49 7.24 5.62 4.85
CA PRO A 49 6.12 6.44 5.30
C PRO A 49 5.63 7.49 4.30
N PRO A 50 6.49 8.35 3.70
CA PRO A 50 6.03 9.34 2.73
C PRO A 50 5.33 8.73 1.51
N TYR A 51 5.85 7.64 0.98
CA TYR A 51 5.26 6.96 -0.16
C TYR A 51 3.89 6.35 0.20
N ARG A 52 3.77 5.70 1.34
CA ARG A 52 2.51 5.14 1.84
C ARG A 52 1.46 6.24 2.04
N MET A 53 1.85 7.39 2.60
CA MET A 53 0.95 8.53 2.79
C MET A 53 0.39 9.04 1.46
N ILE A 54 1.23 9.20 0.45
CA ILE A 54 0.81 9.61 -0.89
C ILE A 54 -0.17 8.60 -1.49
N CYS A 55 0.15 7.32 -1.41
CA CYS A 55 -0.73 6.26 -1.92
C CYS A 55 -2.08 6.25 -1.18
N ARG A 56 -2.08 6.49 0.12
CA ARG A 56 -3.30 6.58 0.91
C ARG A 56 -4.16 7.77 0.47
N GLU A 57 -3.56 8.93 0.26
CA GLU A 57 -4.24 10.13 -0.26
C GLU A 57 -4.80 9.91 -1.66
N MET A 58 -4.10 9.13 -2.48
CA MET A 58 -4.54 8.80 -3.85
C MET A 58 -5.63 7.72 -3.89
N GLY A 59 -6.06 7.19 -2.76
CA GLY A 59 -7.20 6.29 -2.64
C GLY A 59 -6.88 4.82 -2.37
N ALA A 60 -5.65 4.48 -2.00
CA ALA A 60 -5.37 3.12 -1.50
C ALA A 60 -6.16 2.86 -0.22
N GLY A 61 -6.90 1.75 -0.17
CA GLY A 61 -7.69 1.36 0.99
C GLY A 61 -6.85 0.80 2.14
N LEU A 62 -5.72 0.19 1.80
CA LEU A 62 -4.76 -0.37 2.73
C LEU A 62 -3.35 -0.15 2.18
N VAL A 63 -2.42 0.23 3.04
CA VAL A 63 -1.00 0.32 2.70
C VAL A 63 -0.21 -0.71 3.51
N VAL A 64 0.89 -1.20 2.95
CA VAL A 64 1.70 -2.26 3.56
C VAL A 64 3.13 -1.75 3.72
N THR A 65 3.73 -2.03 4.87
CA THR A 65 5.12 -1.67 5.14
C THR A 65 6.10 -2.48 4.30
N GLU A 66 7.34 -2.02 4.23
CA GLU A 66 8.44 -2.87 3.79
C GLU A 66 8.57 -4.13 4.66
N MET A 67 9.27 -5.12 4.17
CA MET A 67 9.54 -6.36 4.92
C MET A 67 10.38 -6.07 6.16
N ILE A 68 9.87 -6.45 7.32
CA ILE A 68 10.51 -6.24 8.62
C ILE A 68 10.96 -7.58 9.19
N HIS A 69 12.25 -7.67 9.51
CA HIS A 69 12.84 -8.89 10.04
C HIS A 69 12.42 -9.10 11.49
N ALA A 70 11.57 -10.12 11.75
CA ALA A 70 11.01 -10.37 13.07
C ALA A 70 12.09 -10.58 14.15
N ARG A 71 13.15 -11.35 13.86
CA ARG A 71 14.25 -11.59 14.80
C ARG A 71 14.98 -10.30 15.17
N LYS A 72 15.24 -9.42 14.22
CA LYS A 72 15.90 -8.13 14.50
C LYS A 72 15.06 -7.23 15.39
N LEU A 73 13.74 -7.30 15.29
CA LEU A 73 12.85 -6.60 16.23
C LEU A 73 13.04 -7.12 17.66
N ILE A 74 13.10 -8.43 17.85
CA ILE A 74 13.28 -9.07 19.16
C ILE A 74 14.65 -8.70 19.75
N GLU A 75 15.67 -8.63 18.91
CA GLU A 75 17.04 -8.27 19.30
C GLU A 75 17.19 -6.76 19.59
N GLY A 76 16.18 -5.96 19.34
CA GLY A 76 16.19 -4.51 19.61
C GLY A 76 16.97 -3.68 18.60
N ASP A 77 17.11 -4.16 17.37
CA ASP A 77 17.79 -3.40 16.31
C ASP A 77 17.07 -2.09 16.00
N GLU A 78 17.73 -0.97 16.30
CA GLU A 78 17.15 0.37 16.17
C GLU A 78 16.70 0.69 14.73
N ARG A 79 17.46 0.25 13.75
CA ARG A 79 17.13 0.50 12.34
C ARG A 79 15.85 -0.22 11.96
N THR A 80 15.68 -1.46 12.42
CA THR A 80 14.47 -2.24 12.19
C THR A 80 13.26 -1.62 12.89
N TRP A 81 13.44 -1.14 14.12
CA TRP A 81 12.39 -0.43 14.85
C TRP A 81 11.97 0.86 14.17
N LYS A 82 12.89 1.59 13.55
CA LYS A 82 12.56 2.79 12.76
C LYS A 82 11.69 2.48 11.54
N MET A 83 11.77 1.27 11.00
CA MET A 83 10.89 0.85 9.90
C MET A 83 9.42 0.68 10.33
N LEU A 84 9.15 0.60 11.62
CA LEU A 84 7.81 0.59 12.21
C LEU A 84 7.27 2.00 12.48
N ASP A 85 7.92 3.05 12.01
CA ASP A 85 7.41 4.42 12.11
C ASP A 85 6.19 4.56 11.19
N ILE A 86 5.02 4.45 11.80
CA ILE A 86 3.71 4.51 11.12
C ILE A 86 3.01 5.78 11.58
N ARG A 87 2.63 6.61 10.63
CA ARG A 87 1.90 7.85 10.90
C ARG A 87 0.39 7.59 10.96
N PRO A 88 -0.36 8.32 11.80
CA PRO A 88 -1.82 8.16 11.86
C PRO A 88 -2.53 8.33 10.51
N SER A 89 -2.02 9.21 9.65
CA SER A 89 -2.58 9.46 8.32
C SER A 89 -2.40 8.30 7.32
N GLU A 90 -1.55 7.31 7.62
CA GLU A 90 -1.35 6.13 6.79
C GLU A 90 -2.41 5.05 7.03
N HIS A 91 -3.09 5.08 8.17
CA HIS A 91 -4.03 4.04 8.55
C HIS A 91 -5.19 3.85 7.55
N PRO A 92 -5.63 2.61 7.32
CA PRO A 92 -5.11 1.36 7.87
C PRO A 92 -3.79 0.91 7.24
N VAL A 93 -2.89 0.36 8.05
CA VAL A 93 -1.56 -0.11 7.64
C VAL A 93 -1.38 -1.57 8.04
N SER A 94 -0.89 -2.37 7.11
CA SER A 94 -0.44 -3.73 7.38
C SER A 94 1.08 -3.76 7.57
N VAL A 95 1.54 -4.36 8.63
CA VAL A 95 2.97 -4.56 8.89
C VAL A 95 3.37 -5.93 8.36
N GLN A 96 4.30 -5.95 7.40
CA GLN A 96 4.80 -7.18 6.83
C GLN A 96 6.01 -7.68 7.60
N LEU A 97 5.87 -8.81 8.28
CA LEU A 97 6.95 -9.48 8.98
C LEU A 97 7.48 -10.66 8.18
N PHE A 98 8.77 -10.91 8.27
CA PHE A 98 9.36 -12.14 7.76
C PHE A 98 10.32 -12.78 8.77
N GLY A 99 10.45 -14.09 8.69
CA GLY A 99 11.33 -14.89 9.51
C GLY A 99 11.20 -16.36 9.12
N ASN A 100 12.18 -17.16 9.52
CA ASN A 100 12.23 -18.59 9.21
C ASN A 100 12.47 -19.47 10.44
N ILE A 101 12.50 -18.87 11.61
CA ILE A 101 12.67 -19.58 12.89
C ILE A 101 11.38 -19.38 13.70
N PRO A 102 10.68 -20.46 14.03
CA PRO A 102 9.45 -20.40 14.84
C PRO A 102 9.70 -19.89 16.25
#